data_05eebc80fd2e788350cd172407ce094a
#
_entry.id   05eebc80fd2e788350cd172407ce094a
#
_cell.length_a   1.000
_cell.length_b   1.000
_cell.length_c   1.000
_cell.angle_alpha   90.00
_cell.angle_beta   90.00
_cell.angle_gamma   90.00
#
_symmetry.space_group_name_H-M   'P 1'
#
loop_
_entity.id
_entity.type
_entity.pdbx_description
1 polymer ?
#
loop_
_entity_poly.entity_id
_entity_poly.type
_entity_poly.pdbx_seq_one_letter_code
_entity_poly.pdbx_strand_id
1 'polypeptide(L)'
;MTEKPIITRVFTSVQQIAATAWDALLALQATPTPFMRHTYLAAMQDSGSAVRDTGWDAHFITLWDTGPQGEQLVAACPLYLKAHSWGEYVFDMAWARAYHEHGLAYYPKAVVAVPFTPVPGSRLLAASDALRVQLVQTVQDWCAAQQLSSAHVLFGDAADHAALQQVGWMARAGVQFHWQNRSSPLSVNTDAPPAEAACSPANRPYADFDDFLAQLQQAKRKKIRQERQRVALAGVQFEVLAGRQIRAADWDFFYRCYAQTYHEHGNPPYLSRDFFARMAQDLPGHWVLFVAARGGQRMACSLIAVSADATPDPDARHAEEGTAGALAASPPPTTPTALRGATAYGRYWGALERVDCLHFEACYYQPLQWCIQHGLAAFEGGAQGEHKMARALLPVATASYHWLAHPAFADAVERFLEREGEGMAHYLQELQAHSPLRHSAG
;
A
#
# COMPACT_ATOMS: atom_id res chain seq x y z
N MET A 1 -31.11 18.52 22.26
CA MET A 1 -29.87 17.77 22.44
C MET A 1 -28.73 18.76 22.24
N THR A 2 -28.01 19.14 23.26
CA THR A 2 -26.83 20.02 23.12
C THR A 2 -25.79 19.25 22.38
N GLU A 3 -25.39 19.75 21.20
CA GLU A 3 -24.26 19.21 20.47
C GLU A 3 -23.04 19.19 21.39
N LYS A 4 -22.41 18.03 21.48
CA LYS A 4 -21.18 17.88 22.27
C LYS A 4 -20.08 18.67 21.59
N PRO A 5 -19.31 19.48 22.33
CA PRO A 5 -18.25 20.27 21.71
C PRO A 5 -17.12 19.36 21.20
N ILE A 6 -16.86 19.40 19.90
CA ILE A 6 -15.69 18.79 19.27
C ILE A 6 -14.54 19.80 19.31
N ILE A 7 -13.40 19.38 19.86
CA ILE A 7 -12.19 20.21 19.92
C ILE A 7 -11.18 19.72 18.87
N THR A 8 -10.65 20.65 18.09
CA THR A 8 -9.56 20.39 17.15
C THR A 8 -8.21 20.59 17.85
N ARG A 9 -7.28 19.63 17.64
CA ARG A 9 -5.87 19.77 18.03
C ARG A 9 -4.96 19.39 16.87
N VAL A 10 -3.82 20.07 16.78
CA VAL A 10 -2.78 19.76 15.80
C VAL A 10 -1.50 19.42 16.55
N PHE A 11 -0.97 18.24 16.27
CA PHE A 11 0.26 17.75 16.89
C PHE A 11 1.37 17.64 15.84
N THR A 12 2.61 17.88 16.23
CA THR A 12 3.78 17.79 15.34
C THR A 12 4.46 16.41 15.41
N SER A 13 3.95 15.53 16.25
CA SER A 13 4.37 14.13 16.34
C SER A 13 3.20 13.25 16.72
N VAL A 14 3.08 12.10 16.08
CA VAL A 14 2.08 11.09 16.44
C VAL A 14 2.28 10.57 17.87
N GLN A 15 3.49 10.62 18.41
CA GLN A 15 3.81 10.23 19.79
C GLN A 15 3.12 11.11 20.85
N GLN A 16 2.65 12.29 20.49
CA GLN A 16 1.84 13.14 21.37
C GLN A 16 0.38 12.65 21.48
N ILE A 17 0.02 11.65 20.71
CA ILE A 17 -1.31 11.00 20.69
C ILE A 17 -1.14 9.60 21.27
N ALA A 18 -2.04 9.16 22.13
CA ALA A 18 -2.00 7.81 22.69
C ALA A 18 -2.12 6.76 21.55
N ALA A 19 -1.16 5.85 21.46
CA ALA A 19 -1.12 4.81 20.42
C ALA A 19 -2.38 3.94 20.43
N THR A 20 -2.88 3.62 21.62
CA THR A 20 -4.13 2.85 21.80
C THR A 20 -5.35 3.58 21.24
N ALA A 21 -5.44 4.90 21.39
CA ALA A 21 -6.55 5.69 20.86
C ALA A 21 -6.47 5.80 19.33
N TRP A 22 -5.27 6.03 18.78
CA TRP A 22 -5.05 6.06 17.34
C TRP A 22 -5.36 4.71 16.67
N ASP A 23 -4.78 3.63 17.19
CA ASP A 23 -4.94 2.30 16.60
C ASP A 23 -6.37 1.76 16.78
N ALA A 24 -7.07 2.12 17.88
CA ALA A 24 -8.48 1.81 18.04
C ALA A 24 -9.35 2.52 16.98
N LEU A 25 -9.06 3.80 16.69
CA LEU A 25 -9.74 4.54 15.64
C LEU A 25 -9.43 3.98 14.24
N LEU A 26 -8.19 3.56 13.99
CA LEU A 26 -7.79 2.87 12.75
C LEU A 26 -8.53 1.54 12.57
N ALA A 27 -8.71 0.77 13.64
CA ALA A 27 -9.41 -0.52 13.59
C ALA A 27 -10.89 -0.41 13.22
N LEU A 28 -11.52 0.77 13.38
CA LEU A 28 -12.89 1.04 12.95
C LEU A 28 -13.03 1.27 11.44
N GLN A 29 -11.92 1.50 10.74
CA GLN A 29 -11.97 1.86 9.32
C GLN A 29 -12.20 0.63 8.43
N ALA A 30 -12.80 0.85 7.26
CA ALA A 30 -13.09 -0.22 6.30
C ALA A 30 -11.83 -0.82 5.69
N THR A 31 -10.77 -0.02 5.51
CA THR A 31 -9.52 -0.42 4.86
C THR A 31 -8.30 -0.03 5.73
N PRO A 32 -8.19 -0.59 6.94
CA PRO A 32 -7.04 -0.33 7.80
C PRO A 32 -5.79 -0.99 7.20
N THR A 33 -4.71 -0.22 7.06
CA THR A 33 -3.43 -0.74 6.60
C THR A 33 -2.39 -0.69 7.72
N PRO A 34 -1.37 -1.57 7.73
CA PRO A 34 -0.31 -1.50 8.73
C PRO A 34 0.49 -0.19 8.66
N PHE A 35 0.44 0.50 7.53
CA PHE A 35 1.14 1.76 7.28
C PHE A 35 0.49 2.97 7.98
N MET A 36 -0.77 2.85 8.36
CA MET A 36 -1.49 3.88 9.16
C MET A 36 -1.43 3.61 10.66
N ARG A 37 -0.77 2.55 11.12
CA ARG A 37 -0.58 2.30 12.56
C ARG A 37 0.26 3.40 13.18
N HIS A 38 -0.07 3.75 14.42
CA HIS A 38 0.68 4.72 15.21
C HIS A 38 2.19 4.44 15.19
N THR A 39 2.58 3.19 15.45
CA THR A 39 3.97 2.74 15.46
C THR A 39 4.69 2.94 14.12
N TYR A 40 4.00 2.73 12.98
CA TYR A 40 4.59 2.93 11.66
C TYR A 40 4.85 4.42 11.40
N LEU A 41 3.88 5.29 11.70
CA LEU A 41 4.00 6.74 11.53
C LEU A 41 5.06 7.32 12.47
N ALA A 42 5.14 6.83 13.73
CA ALA A 42 6.19 7.19 14.66
C ALA A 42 7.58 6.81 14.11
N ALA A 43 7.72 5.57 13.59
CA ALA A 43 8.98 5.12 13.01
C ALA A 43 9.44 5.96 11.81
N MET A 44 8.51 6.45 10.97
CA MET A 44 8.82 7.37 9.88
C MET A 44 9.47 8.66 10.36
N GLN A 45 8.96 9.23 11.44
CA GLN A 45 9.47 10.47 12.03
C GLN A 45 10.76 10.23 12.84
N ASP A 46 10.74 9.27 13.76
CA ASP A 46 11.85 9.02 14.69
C ASP A 46 13.14 8.55 14.01
N SER A 47 13.01 7.84 12.89
CA SER A 47 14.15 7.40 12.08
C SER A 47 14.74 8.50 11.19
N GLY A 48 14.15 9.69 11.20
CA GLY A 48 14.53 10.79 10.31
C GLY A 48 14.14 10.57 8.84
N SER A 49 13.34 9.51 8.52
CA SER A 49 12.96 9.21 7.14
C SER A 49 11.91 10.19 6.61
N ALA A 50 10.94 10.59 7.44
CA ALA A 50 9.91 11.56 7.08
C ALA A 50 9.87 12.68 8.11
N VAL A 51 10.70 13.68 7.92
CA VAL A 51 10.89 14.86 8.76
C VAL A 51 10.97 16.12 7.90
N ARG A 52 11.00 17.29 8.54
CA ARG A 52 11.10 18.57 7.85
C ARG A 52 12.29 18.64 6.88
N ASP A 53 13.45 18.13 7.28
CA ASP A 53 14.67 18.15 6.47
C ASP A 53 14.59 17.27 5.22
N THR A 54 13.72 16.24 5.25
CA THR A 54 13.41 15.40 4.08
C THR A 54 12.17 15.89 3.31
N GLY A 55 11.66 17.07 3.65
CA GLY A 55 10.50 17.71 3.03
C GLY A 55 9.16 17.13 3.46
N TRP A 56 9.08 16.44 4.61
CA TRP A 56 7.87 15.89 5.22
C TRP A 56 7.70 16.43 6.65
N ASP A 57 7.28 17.70 6.78
CA ASP A 57 7.06 18.33 8.09
C ASP A 57 5.72 17.86 8.67
N ALA A 58 5.78 17.01 9.71
CA ALA A 58 4.64 16.27 10.20
C ALA A 58 3.68 17.14 11.03
N HIS A 59 2.40 17.02 10.73
CA HIS A 59 1.28 17.57 11.49
C HIS A 59 0.17 16.50 11.56
N PHE A 60 -0.42 16.32 12.75
CA PHE A 60 -1.53 15.38 12.95
C PHE A 60 -2.74 16.17 13.36
N ILE A 61 -3.73 16.28 12.47
CA ILE A 61 -5.00 16.96 12.78
C ILE A 61 -5.93 15.96 13.44
N THR A 62 -6.48 16.33 14.59
CA THR A 62 -7.29 15.45 15.45
C THR A 62 -8.53 16.16 15.94
N LEU A 63 -9.63 15.42 15.98
CA LEU A 63 -10.90 15.85 16.58
C LEU A 63 -11.18 15.05 17.84
N TRP A 64 -11.53 15.74 18.92
CA TRP A 64 -11.77 15.17 20.24
C TRP A 64 -13.18 15.47 20.72
N ASP A 65 -13.93 14.43 21.10
CA ASP A 65 -15.19 14.58 21.83
C ASP A 65 -14.85 14.79 23.32
N THR A 66 -15.38 15.87 23.89
CA THR A 66 -15.15 16.24 25.30
C THR A 66 -16.38 15.91 26.18
N GLY A 67 -17.00 14.77 25.93
CA GLY A 67 -18.18 14.30 26.67
C GLY A 67 -17.92 13.95 28.15
N PRO A 68 -18.97 13.56 28.87
CA PRO A 68 -18.92 13.28 30.34
C PRO A 68 -17.97 12.12 30.72
N GLN A 69 -17.60 11.29 29.76
CA GLN A 69 -16.68 10.17 29.97
C GLN A 69 -15.20 10.55 29.77
N GLY A 70 -14.90 11.84 29.59
CA GLY A 70 -13.58 12.36 29.29
C GLY A 70 -13.37 12.62 27.79
N GLU A 71 -12.13 13.02 27.45
CA GLU A 71 -11.76 13.30 26.06
C GLU A 71 -11.52 12.00 25.29
N GLN A 72 -12.16 11.87 24.14
CA GLN A 72 -12.01 10.74 23.25
C GLN A 72 -11.58 11.21 21.86
N LEU A 73 -10.56 10.58 21.26
CA LEU A 73 -10.17 10.80 19.89
C LEU A 73 -11.25 10.20 18.97
N VAL A 74 -11.92 11.06 18.18
CA VAL A 74 -13.05 10.65 17.33
C VAL A 74 -12.78 10.81 15.84
N ALA A 75 -11.79 11.62 15.45
CA ALA A 75 -11.27 11.65 14.11
C ALA A 75 -9.80 12.12 14.09
N ALA A 76 -9.01 11.64 13.12
CA ALA A 76 -7.61 12.01 12.96
C ALA A 76 -7.10 11.75 11.54
N CYS A 77 -6.11 12.53 11.10
CA CYS A 77 -5.33 12.21 9.90
C CYS A 77 -3.86 12.65 10.06
N PRO A 78 -2.91 11.93 9.45
CA PRO A 78 -1.54 12.39 9.28
C PRO A 78 -1.50 13.41 8.15
N LEU A 79 -1.08 14.62 8.42
CA LEU A 79 -0.86 15.67 7.44
C LEU A 79 0.60 16.08 7.46
N TYR A 80 1.16 16.35 6.29
CA TYR A 80 2.54 16.80 6.16
C TYR A 80 2.59 18.10 5.36
N LEU A 81 3.36 19.07 5.84
CA LEU A 81 3.74 20.21 5.02
C LEU A 81 4.91 19.80 4.13
N LYS A 82 4.69 19.89 2.84
CA LYS A 82 5.64 19.44 1.81
C LYS A 82 6.37 20.62 1.18
N ALA A 83 7.71 20.59 1.24
CA ALA A 83 8.56 21.56 0.56
C ALA A 83 8.80 21.22 -0.93
N HIS A 84 8.43 20.00 -1.35
CA HIS A 84 8.54 19.47 -2.72
C HIS A 84 7.62 18.26 -2.88
N SER A 85 7.38 17.78 -4.11
CA SER A 85 6.46 16.65 -4.38
C SER A 85 7.14 15.27 -4.45
N TRP A 86 8.41 15.16 -4.02
CA TRP A 86 9.10 13.86 -4.00
C TRP A 86 8.50 12.89 -2.96
N GLY A 87 8.38 11.62 -3.38
CA GLY A 87 7.90 10.55 -2.49
C GLY A 87 6.39 10.46 -2.33
N GLU A 88 5.60 11.26 -3.06
CA GLU A 88 4.14 11.26 -3.02
C GLU A 88 3.52 10.25 -3.99
N TYR A 89 4.19 9.95 -5.09
CA TYR A 89 3.72 9.10 -6.20
C TYR A 89 2.46 9.63 -6.92
N VAL A 90 2.09 10.89 -6.68
CA VAL A 90 1.09 11.66 -7.42
C VAL A 90 1.79 12.90 -7.97
N PHE A 91 1.75 13.08 -9.29
CA PHE A 91 2.61 14.07 -9.96
C PHE A 91 1.84 15.37 -10.23
N ASP A 92 2.16 16.40 -9.49
CA ASP A 92 1.57 17.74 -9.60
C ASP A 92 2.57 18.82 -10.07
N MET A 93 3.67 18.41 -10.70
CA MET A 93 4.72 19.32 -11.16
C MET A 93 4.22 20.36 -12.15
N ALA A 94 3.18 20.05 -12.95
CA ALA A 94 2.56 21.02 -13.85
C ALA A 94 1.88 22.16 -13.09
N TRP A 95 1.26 21.85 -11.94
CA TRP A 95 0.62 22.85 -11.09
C TRP A 95 1.66 23.73 -10.40
N ALA A 96 2.71 23.12 -9.86
CA ALA A 96 3.82 23.85 -9.25
C ALA A 96 4.49 24.81 -10.25
N ARG A 97 4.67 24.37 -11.51
CA ARG A 97 5.17 25.23 -12.59
C ARG A 97 4.23 26.40 -12.88
N ALA A 98 2.92 26.14 -13.01
CA ALA A 98 1.94 27.17 -13.27
C ALA A 98 1.92 28.25 -12.17
N TYR A 99 2.01 27.86 -10.90
CA TYR A 99 2.15 28.80 -9.79
C TYR A 99 3.41 29.65 -9.93
N HIS A 100 4.54 29.04 -10.21
CA HIS A 100 5.82 29.74 -10.39
C HIS A 100 5.78 30.73 -11.56
N GLU A 101 5.21 30.35 -12.71
CA GLU A 101 5.07 31.21 -13.90
C GLU A 101 4.20 32.46 -13.62
N HIS A 102 3.30 32.39 -12.64
CA HIS A 102 2.48 33.51 -12.20
C HIS A 102 3.02 34.23 -10.96
N GLY A 103 4.27 33.92 -10.54
CA GLY A 103 4.90 34.59 -9.40
C GLY A 103 4.32 34.19 -8.04
N LEU A 104 3.63 33.05 -7.95
CA LEU A 104 3.02 32.53 -6.73
C LEU A 104 3.79 31.35 -6.15
N ALA A 105 3.81 31.23 -4.82
CA ALA A 105 4.40 30.08 -4.15
C ALA A 105 3.43 28.90 -4.14
N TYR A 106 3.85 27.76 -4.66
CA TYR A 106 3.13 26.50 -4.55
C TYR A 106 3.50 25.74 -3.27
N TYR A 107 4.76 25.77 -2.88
CA TYR A 107 5.25 25.17 -1.65
C TYR A 107 5.41 26.19 -0.53
N PRO A 108 5.20 25.80 0.76
CA PRO A 108 4.76 24.50 1.18
C PRO A 108 3.28 24.24 0.84
N LYS A 109 2.95 22.97 0.57
CA LYS A 109 1.59 22.47 0.40
C LYS A 109 1.26 21.43 1.48
N ALA A 110 -0.01 21.20 1.76
CA ALA A 110 -0.44 20.15 2.69
C ALA A 110 -0.69 18.82 1.97
N VAL A 111 -0.24 17.71 2.55
CA VAL A 111 -0.49 16.36 2.02
C VAL A 111 -0.91 15.42 3.14
N VAL A 112 -2.12 14.87 3.05
CA VAL A 112 -2.60 13.77 3.88
C VAL A 112 -2.24 12.46 3.17
N ALA A 113 -1.22 11.78 3.67
CA ALA A 113 -0.69 10.55 3.09
C ALA A 113 0.15 9.78 4.11
N VAL A 114 0.50 8.54 3.77
CA VAL A 114 1.62 7.86 4.42
C VAL A 114 2.88 8.12 3.58
N PRO A 115 3.95 8.71 4.14
CA PRO A 115 5.16 9.03 3.39
C PRO A 115 5.73 7.82 2.65
N PHE A 116 6.16 8.01 1.40
CA PHE A 116 6.79 6.99 0.55
C PHE A 116 5.97 5.70 0.35
N THR A 117 4.64 5.76 0.59
CA THR A 117 3.78 4.57 0.66
C THR A 117 2.52 4.74 -0.18
N PRO A 118 2.59 4.46 -1.50
CA PRO A 118 1.46 4.57 -2.42
C PRO A 118 0.54 3.33 -2.34
N VAL A 119 0.10 3.00 -1.13
CA VAL A 119 -0.84 1.89 -0.86
C VAL A 119 -2.21 2.50 -0.56
N PRO A 120 -3.28 2.16 -1.28
CA PRO A 120 -4.62 2.60 -0.96
C PRO A 120 -5.09 2.13 0.41
N GLY A 121 -5.87 2.96 1.09
CA GLY A 121 -6.43 2.65 2.40
C GLY A 121 -6.89 3.90 3.13
N SER A 122 -7.53 3.73 4.28
CA SER A 122 -8.11 4.84 5.06
C SER A 122 -7.04 5.85 5.48
N ARG A 123 -7.24 7.11 5.12
CA ARG A 123 -6.37 8.25 5.48
C ARG A 123 -7.02 9.18 6.49
N LEU A 124 -8.35 9.29 6.41
CA LEU A 124 -9.16 10.13 7.28
C LEU A 124 -9.84 9.21 8.31
N LEU A 125 -9.13 8.88 9.39
CA LEU A 125 -9.65 8.03 10.44
C LEU A 125 -10.80 8.75 11.15
N ALA A 126 -11.98 8.13 11.24
CA ALA A 126 -13.13 8.72 11.90
C ALA A 126 -14.07 7.65 12.47
N ALA A 127 -14.69 7.96 13.61
CA ALA A 127 -15.67 7.10 14.25
C ALA A 127 -17.04 7.10 13.52
N SER A 128 -17.28 8.07 12.62
CA SER A 128 -18.46 8.14 11.76
C SER A 128 -18.18 8.96 10.51
N ASP A 129 -19.02 8.80 9.48
CA ASP A 129 -18.89 9.56 8.24
C ASP A 129 -19.10 11.07 8.45
N ALA A 130 -19.99 11.48 9.35
CA ALA A 130 -20.16 12.89 9.70
C ALA A 130 -18.87 13.49 10.30
N LEU A 131 -18.18 12.76 11.17
CA LEU A 131 -16.89 13.19 11.73
C LEU A 131 -15.77 13.19 10.67
N ARG A 132 -15.83 12.28 9.69
CA ARG A 132 -14.88 12.27 8.57
C ARG A 132 -15.06 13.52 7.71
N VAL A 133 -16.30 13.91 7.38
CA VAL A 133 -16.61 15.16 6.68
C VAL A 133 -16.13 16.37 7.48
N GLN A 134 -16.40 16.41 8.78
CA GLN A 134 -15.91 17.47 9.67
C GLN A 134 -14.37 17.53 9.70
N LEU A 135 -13.68 16.38 9.68
CA LEU A 135 -12.22 16.34 9.61
C LEU A 135 -11.72 16.96 8.30
N VAL A 136 -12.34 16.66 7.15
CA VAL A 136 -11.98 17.26 5.85
C VAL A 136 -12.15 18.79 5.88
N GLN A 137 -13.26 19.29 6.41
CA GLN A 137 -13.49 20.74 6.59
C GLN A 137 -12.42 21.34 7.50
N THR A 138 -12.10 20.69 8.62
CA THR A 138 -11.06 21.13 9.56
C THR A 138 -9.69 21.22 8.88
N VAL A 139 -9.32 20.21 8.06
CA VAL A 139 -8.09 20.23 7.27
C VAL A 139 -8.06 21.42 6.32
N GLN A 140 -9.15 21.64 5.59
CA GLN A 140 -9.26 22.76 4.64
C GLN A 140 -9.13 24.12 5.34
N ASP A 141 -9.86 24.32 6.43
CA ASP A 141 -9.85 25.58 7.20
C ASP A 141 -8.47 25.83 7.82
N TRP A 142 -7.83 24.77 8.35
CA TRP A 142 -6.49 24.87 8.88
C TRP A 142 -5.48 25.25 7.79
N CYS A 143 -5.56 24.62 6.61
CA CYS A 143 -4.69 24.95 5.48
C CYS A 143 -4.89 26.41 5.01
N ALA A 144 -6.13 26.88 4.94
CA ALA A 144 -6.45 28.27 4.61
C ALA A 144 -5.89 29.23 5.66
N ALA A 145 -6.03 28.94 6.95
CA ALA A 145 -5.48 29.74 8.04
C ALA A 145 -3.94 29.79 8.04
N GLN A 146 -3.29 28.70 7.60
CA GLN A 146 -1.84 28.65 7.39
C GLN A 146 -1.39 29.28 6.06
N GLN A 147 -2.30 29.81 5.25
CA GLN A 147 -2.04 30.39 3.95
C GLN A 147 -1.32 29.43 2.97
N LEU A 148 -1.63 28.14 3.05
CA LEU A 148 -1.06 27.14 2.14
C LEU A 148 -1.71 27.23 0.76
N SER A 149 -0.95 26.93 -0.28
CA SER A 149 -1.42 26.97 -1.67
C SER A 149 -2.50 25.92 -1.96
N SER A 150 -2.37 24.75 -1.33
CA SER A 150 -3.21 23.58 -1.62
C SER A 150 -3.13 22.53 -0.53
N ALA A 151 -4.11 21.63 -0.53
CA ALA A 151 -4.14 20.42 0.28
C ALA A 151 -4.50 19.21 -0.59
N HIS A 152 -3.89 18.06 -0.31
CA HIS A 152 -4.01 16.83 -1.10
C HIS A 152 -4.23 15.64 -0.19
N VAL A 153 -5.19 14.76 -0.51
CA VAL A 153 -5.37 13.46 0.14
C VAL A 153 -5.02 12.38 -0.88
N LEU A 154 -4.00 11.56 -0.58
CA LEU A 154 -3.44 10.62 -1.52
C LEU A 154 -3.78 9.17 -1.14
N PHE A 155 -4.29 8.39 -2.10
CA PHE A 155 -4.59 6.97 -1.95
C PHE A 155 -5.58 6.69 -0.80
N GLY A 156 -6.59 7.54 -0.64
CA GLY A 156 -7.71 7.31 0.28
C GLY A 156 -8.57 6.12 -0.14
N ASP A 157 -9.41 5.64 0.77
CA ASP A 157 -10.41 4.62 0.50
C ASP A 157 -11.76 5.22 0.07
N ALA A 158 -12.77 4.38 -0.14
CA ALA A 158 -14.09 4.82 -0.60
C ALA A 158 -14.79 5.78 0.39
N ALA A 159 -14.60 5.58 1.71
CA ALA A 159 -15.19 6.45 2.71
C ALA A 159 -14.51 7.82 2.74
N ASP A 160 -13.18 7.85 2.58
CA ASP A 160 -12.41 9.10 2.41
C ASP A 160 -12.88 9.85 1.16
N HIS A 161 -13.05 9.14 0.04
CA HIS A 161 -13.51 9.71 -1.23
C HIS A 161 -14.89 10.36 -1.08
N ALA A 162 -15.85 9.68 -0.43
CA ALA A 162 -17.19 10.20 -0.22
C ALA A 162 -17.17 11.50 0.61
N ALA A 163 -16.38 11.54 1.67
CA ALA A 163 -16.26 12.74 2.51
C ALA A 163 -15.61 13.92 1.77
N LEU A 164 -14.55 13.66 0.99
CA LEU A 164 -13.85 14.67 0.20
C LEU A 164 -14.74 15.23 -0.91
N GLN A 165 -15.50 14.38 -1.60
CA GLN A 165 -16.49 14.81 -2.60
C GLN A 165 -17.60 15.67 -1.96
N GLN A 166 -18.09 15.28 -0.79
CA GLN A 166 -19.14 16.03 -0.08
C GLN A 166 -18.67 17.43 0.29
N VAL A 167 -17.39 17.64 0.59
CA VAL A 167 -16.80 18.96 0.89
C VAL A 167 -16.41 19.73 -0.39
N GLY A 168 -16.45 19.08 -1.56
CA GLY A 168 -16.17 19.71 -2.85
C GLY A 168 -14.69 19.69 -3.27
N TRP A 169 -13.90 18.73 -2.77
CA TRP A 169 -12.54 18.52 -3.26
C TRP A 169 -12.53 17.87 -4.64
N MET A 170 -11.63 18.31 -5.49
CA MET A 170 -11.48 17.82 -6.86
C MET A 170 -10.84 16.43 -6.88
N ALA A 171 -11.46 15.48 -7.55
CA ALA A 171 -10.95 14.12 -7.72
C ALA A 171 -9.96 14.05 -8.89
N ARG A 172 -8.86 13.32 -8.69
CA ARG A 172 -7.92 12.94 -9.75
C ARG A 172 -7.82 11.42 -9.83
N ALA A 173 -8.20 10.87 -10.97
CA ALA A 173 -8.14 9.45 -11.23
C ALA A 173 -6.70 8.95 -11.42
N GLY A 174 -6.44 7.73 -10.96
CA GLY A 174 -5.19 7.02 -11.15
C GLY A 174 -5.43 5.52 -11.35
N VAL A 175 -4.36 4.79 -11.63
CA VAL A 175 -4.42 3.33 -11.78
C VAL A 175 -3.26 2.66 -11.06
N GLN A 176 -3.56 1.55 -10.41
CA GLN A 176 -2.59 0.61 -9.88
C GLN A 176 -2.88 -0.80 -10.41
N PHE A 177 -2.01 -1.76 -10.09
CA PHE A 177 -2.15 -3.13 -10.58
C PHE A 177 -2.13 -4.08 -9.40
N HIS A 178 -3.26 -4.76 -9.17
CA HIS A 178 -3.46 -5.67 -8.05
C HIS A 178 -3.81 -7.07 -8.55
N TRP A 179 -3.35 -8.08 -7.85
CA TRP A 179 -3.75 -9.46 -8.04
C TRP A 179 -4.76 -9.85 -6.97
N GLN A 180 -5.74 -10.65 -7.36
CA GLN A 180 -6.74 -11.23 -6.47
C GLN A 180 -6.65 -12.75 -6.49
N ASN A 181 -6.75 -13.36 -5.32
CA ASN A 181 -6.73 -14.83 -5.16
C ASN A 181 -8.12 -15.39 -5.49
N ARG A 182 -8.50 -15.35 -6.76
CA ARG A 182 -9.82 -15.80 -7.25
C ARG A 182 -9.69 -16.36 -8.65
N SER A 183 -10.37 -17.50 -8.90
CA SER A 183 -10.37 -18.18 -10.19
C SER A 183 -11.20 -17.48 -11.27
N SER A 184 -12.01 -16.48 -10.93
CA SER A 184 -12.74 -15.64 -11.88
C SER A 184 -12.61 -14.17 -11.50
N PRO A 185 -12.26 -13.26 -12.43
CA PRO A 185 -12.30 -11.84 -12.14
C PRO A 185 -13.76 -11.44 -11.87
N LEU A 186 -13.96 -10.62 -10.85
CA LEU A 186 -15.24 -9.93 -10.71
C LEU A 186 -15.47 -9.12 -12.00
N SER A 187 -16.56 -9.38 -12.72
CA SER A 187 -17.12 -8.35 -13.57
C SER A 187 -17.40 -7.16 -12.65
N VAL A 188 -16.82 -6.01 -12.97
CA VAL A 188 -17.07 -4.76 -12.25
C VAL A 188 -18.49 -4.31 -12.63
N ASN A 189 -19.50 -5.07 -12.20
CA ASN A 189 -20.87 -4.61 -12.12
C ASN A 189 -21.03 -4.08 -10.69
N THR A 190 -21.03 -2.78 -10.58
CA THR A 190 -21.14 -2.01 -9.33
C THR A 190 -22.49 -2.20 -8.62
N ASP A 191 -23.43 -2.99 -9.15
CA ASP A 191 -24.81 -3.04 -8.67
C ASP A 191 -25.21 -4.35 -7.98
N ALA A 192 -24.31 -5.31 -7.80
CA ALA A 192 -24.63 -6.55 -7.08
C ALA A 192 -24.18 -6.49 -5.62
N PRO A 193 -25.03 -6.88 -4.65
CA PRO A 193 -24.66 -6.91 -3.23
C PRO A 193 -23.51 -7.90 -2.98
N PRO A 194 -22.51 -7.56 -2.15
CA PRO A 194 -21.28 -8.33 -1.99
C PRO A 194 -21.45 -9.76 -1.43
N ALA A 195 -22.58 -10.07 -0.85
CA ALA A 195 -22.83 -11.38 -0.21
C ALA A 195 -23.11 -12.53 -1.19
N GLU A 196 -23.71 -12.28 -2.36
CA GLU A 196 -24.05 -13.33 -3.32
C GLU A 196 -22.89 -13.70 -4.27
N ALA A 197 -21.94 -12.79 -4.48
CA ALA A 197 -20.76 -13.04 -5.31
C ALA A 197 -19.76 -14.00 -4.65
N ALA A 198 -19.82 -14.16 -3.33
CA ALA A 198 -18.85 -14.94 -2.56
C ALA A 198 -19.01 -16.47 -2.66
N CYS A 199 -20.20 -16.97 -3.05
CA CYS A 199 -20.54 -18.40 -2.99
C CYS A 199 -20.64 -19.09 -4.36
N SER A 200 -20.25 -18.45 -5.47
CA SER A 200 -20.25 -19.11 -6.78
C SER A 200 -19.04 -20.06 -6.92
N PRO A 201 -19.22 -21.29 -7.42
CA PRO A 201 -18.11 -22.23 -7.71
C PRO A 201 -17.04 -21.64 -8.63
N ALA A 202 -17.38 -20.64 -9.41
CA ALA A 202 -16.47 -19.92 -10.31
C ALA A 202 -15.55 -18.89 -9.57
N ASN A 203 -15.76 -18.64 -8.26
CA ASN A 203 -15.06 -17.58 -7.52
C ASN A 203 -14.27 -18.13 -6.31
N ARG A 204 -13.68 -19.31 -6.43
CA ARG A 204 -12.84 -19.90 -5.40
C ARG A 204 -11.41 -19.36 -5.40
N PRO A 205 -10.70 -19.34 -4.26
CA PRO A 205 -9.26 -19.12 -4.24
C PRO A 205 -8.51 -20.14 -5.10
N TYR A 206 -7.37 -19.77 -5.63
CA TYR A 206 -6.48 -20.71 -6.30
C TYR A 206 -6.00 -21.80 -5.33
N ALA A 207 -5.98 -23.05 -5.79
CA ALA A 207 -5.50 -24.17 -5.00
C ALA A 207 -3.97 -24.12 -4.84
N ASP A 208 -3.29 -23.77 -5.92
CA ASP A 208 -1.83 -23.64 -6.01
C ASP A 208 -1.43 -22.71 -7.15
N PHE A 209 -0.12 -22.54 -7.35
CA PHE A 209 0.41 -21.66 -8.39
C PHE A 209 0.15 -22.20 -9.82
N ASP A 210 0.04 -23.51 -10.01
CA ASP A 210 -0.28 -24.11 -11.32
C ASP A 210 -1.76 -23.89 -11.66
N ASP A 211 -2.67 -23.96 -10.69
CA ASP A 211 -4.07 -23.61 -10.85
C ASP A 211 -4.21 -22.12 -11.25
N PHE A 212 -3.46 -21.23 -10.61
CA PHE A 212 -3.38 -19.83 -11.04
C PHE A 212 -2.88 -19.71 -12.49
N LEU A 213 -1.79 -20.37 -12.85
CA LEU A 213 -1.27 -20.35 -14.21
C LEU A 213 -2.27 -20.91 -15.23
N ALA A 214 -3.08 -21.90 -14.83
CA ALA A 214 -4.11 -22.48 -15.69
C ALA A 214 -5.19 -21.46 -16.13
N GLN A 215 -5.43 -20.41 -15.33
CA GLN A 215 -6.38 -19.34 -15.69
C GLN A 215 -5.82 -18.31 -16.67
N LEU A 216 -4.51 -18.32 -16.92
CA LEU A 216 -3.88 -17.38 -17.85
C LEU A 216 -4.00 -17.84 -19.31
N GLN A 217 -3.99 -16.87 -20.22
CA GLN A 217 -3.78 -17.13 -21.64
C GLN A 217 -2.49 -17.92 -21.87
N GLN A 218 -2.49 -18.81 -22.87
CA GLN A 218 -1.36 -19.73 -23.14
C GLN A 218 0.00 -19.00 -23.28
N ALA A 219 0.01 -17.89 -23.99
CA ALA A 219 1.24 -17.10 -24.20
C ALA A 219 1.81 -16.54 -22.89
N LYS A 220 0.94 -16.02 -22.00
CA LYS A 220 1.33 -15.48 -20.69
C LYS A 220 1.84 -16.58 -19.78
N ARG A 221 1.12 -17.70 -19.67
CA ARG A 221 1.55 -18.88 -18.92
C ARG A 221 2.90 -19.41 -19.39
N LYS A 222 3.11 -19.53 -20.71
CA LYS A 222 4.40 -19.96 -21.29
C LYS A 222 5.52 -19.01 -20.89
N LYS A 223 5.27 -17.69 -20.98
CA LYS A 223 6.25 -16.65 -20.63
C LYS A 223 6.66 -16.75 -19.15
N ILE A 224 5.70 -16.85 -18.23
CA ILE A 224 5.97 -16.98 -16.79
C ILE A 224 6.82 -18.22 -16.51
N ARG A 225 6.46 -19.37 -17.08
CA ARG A 225 7.24 -20.62 -16.91
C ARG A 225 8.67 -20.47 -17.43
N GLN A 226 8.85 -19.81 -18.57
CA GLN A 226 10.20 -19.56 -19.13
C GLN A 226 11.02 -18.59 -18.24
N GLU A 227 10.42 -17.53 -17.73
CA GLU A 227 11.08 -16.59 -16.82
C GLU A 227 11.53 -17.29 -15.53
N ARG A 228 10.66 -18.09 -14.90
CA ARG A 228 10.99 -18.90 -13.72
C ARG A 228 12.10 -19.92 -14.02
N GLN A 229 12.00 -20.60 -15.14
CA GLN A 229 13.02 -21.59 -15.57
C GLN A 229 14.40 -20.95 -15.76
N ARG A 230 14.49 -19.74 -16.33
CA ARG A 230 15.76 -19.01 -16.48
C ARG A 230 16.42 -18.74 -15.13
N VAL A 231 15.65 -18.31 -14.14
CA VAL A 231 16.17 -18.07 -12.79
C VAL A 231 16.64 -19.36 -12.13
N ALA A 232 15.89 -20.46 -12.27
CA ALA A 232 16.28 -21.77 -11.77
C ALA A 232 17.54 -22.32 -12.44
N LEU A 233 17.65 -22.21 -13.78
CA LEU A 233 18.85 -22.61 -14.55
C LEU A 233 20.08 -21.78 -14.20
N ALA A 234 19.91 -20.53 -13.76
CA ALA A 234 20.98 -19.71 -13.22
C ALA A 234 21.45 -20.15 -11.82
N GLY A 235 20.85 -21.22 -11.26
CA GLY A 235 21.20 -21.79 -9.95
C GLY A 235 20.70 -20.96 -8.76
N VAL A 236 19.73 -20.06 -8.98
CA VAL A 236 19.16 -19.22 -7.91
C VAL A 236 18.10 -20.00 -7.14
N GLN A 237 18.21 -19.97 -5.81
CA GLN A 237 17.26 -20.54 -4.86
C GLN A 237 16.67 -19.42 -4.01
N PHE A 238 15.45 -19.63 -3.50
CA PHE A 238 14.76 -18.67 -2.65
C PHE A 238 14.54 -19.24 -1.25
N GLU A 239 14.80 -18.39 -0.27
CA GLU A 239 14.41 -18.56 1.13
C GLU A 239 13.32 -17.53 1.45
N VAL A 240 12.28 -17.92 2.18
CA VAL A 240 11.21 -17.04 2.63
C VAL A 240 11.25 -16.94 4.13
N LEU A 241 11.37 -15.72 4.64
CA LEU A 241 11.40 -15.38 6.06
C LEU A 241 10.20 -14.50 6.40
N ALA A 242 9.41 -14.89 7.40
CA ALA A 242 8.21 -14.16 7.80
C ALA A 242 8.27 -13.73 9.26
N GLY A 243 7.82 -12.53 9.55
CA GLY A 243 7.70 -12.02 10.89
C GLY A 243 9.04 -12.05 11.66
N ARG A 244 9.03 -12.64 12.84
CA ARG A 244 10.21 -12.76 13.72
C ARG A 244 11.31 -13.68 13.21
N GLN A 245 11.10 -14.41 12.11
CA GLN A 245 12.16 -15.18 11.44
C GLN A 245 13.17 -14.26 10.76
N ILE A 246 12.77 -13.03 10.38
CA ILE A 246 13.68 -12.03 9.79
C ILE A 246 14.58 -11.47 10.89
N ARG A 247 15.82 -11.94 10.96
CA ARG A 247 16.80 -11.55 11.96
C ARG A 247 17.53 -10.26 11.58
N ALA A 248 18.26 -9.67 12.50
CA ALA A 248 19.03 -8.44 12.27
C ALA A 248 19.94 -8.52 11.04
N ALA A 249 20.65 -9.64 10.84
CA ALA A 249 21.51 -9.87 9.68
C ALA A 249 20.73 -9.93 8.35
N ASP A 250 19.47 -10.40 8.38
CA ASP A 250 18.59 -10.43 7.20
C ASP A 250 18.13 -9.01 6.84
N TRP A 251 17.81 -8.20 7.85
CA TRP A 251 17.50 -6.78 7.67
C TRP A 251 18.70 -5.97 7.17
N ASP A 252 19.93 -6.30 7.61
CA ASP A 252 21.16 -5.67 7.10
C ASP A 252 21.41 -6.04 5.63
N PHE A 253 21.18 -7.29 5.27
CA PHE A 253 21.26 -7.74 3.88
C PHE A 253 20.21 -7.05 3.02
N PHE A 254 18.95 -7.02 3.48
CA PHE A 254 17.86 -6.32 2.81
C PHE A 254 18.21 -4.86 2.57
N TYR A 255 18.66 -4.15 3.61
CA TYR A 255 18.98 -2.72 3.48
C TYR A 255 20.10 -2.44 2.48
N ARG A 256 21.10 -3.29 2.40
CA ARG A 256 22.15 -3.18 1.36
C ARG A 256 21.58 -3.28 -0.04
N CYS A 257 20.70 -4.26 -0.28
CA CYS A 257 20.02 -4.42 -1.57
C CYS A 257 19.11 -3.21 -1.88
N TYR A 258 18.34 -2.77 -0.89
CA TYR A 258 17.45 -1.62 -0.99
C TYR A 258 18.22 -0.34 -1.33
N ALA A 259 19.29 -0.04 -0.61
CA ALA A 259 20.11 1.14 -0.84
C ALA A 259 20.80 1.11 -2.21
N GLN A 260 21.28 -0.07 -2.65
CA GLN A 260 21.88 -0.26 -3.97
C GLN A 260 20.91 0.17 -5.09
N THR A 261 19.65 -0.22 -5.02
CA THR A 261 18.62 0.16 -6.01
C THR A 261 18.47 1.68 -6.12
N TYR A 262 18.48 2.40 -5.00
CA TYR A 262 18.39 3.86 -5.02
C TYR A 262 19.65 4.51 -5.58
N HIS A 263 20.82 4.03 -5.19
CA HIS A 263 22.10 4.56 -5.69
C HIS A 263 22.26 4.35 -7.21
N GLU A 264 21.80 3.22 -7.74
CA GLU A 264 21.79 2.96 -9.19
C GLU A 264 20.90 3.96 -9.96
N HIS A 265 19.88 4.52 -9.31
CA HIS A 265 19.04 5.58 -9.87
C HIS A 265 19.53 7.00 -9.51
N GLY A 266 20.69 7.15 -8.89
CA GLY A 266 21.29 8.44 -8.54
C GLY A 266 20.64 9.15 -7.35
N ASN A 267 19.87 8.42 -6.53
CA ASN A 267 19.18 8.98 -5.38
C ASN A 267 19.63 8.31 -4.06
N PRO A 268 19.59 9.03 -2.92
CA PRO A 268 19.70 8.39 -1.61
C PRO A 268 18.43 7.59 -1.29
N PRO A 269 18.53 6.53 -0.47
CA PRO A 269 17.36 5.82 0.03
C PRO A 269 16.41 6.75 0.79
N TYR A 270 15.11 6.67 0.51
CA TYR A 270 14.10 7.45 1.25
C TYR A 270 13.97 7.02 2.71
N LEU A 271 14.06 5.72 2.97
CA LEU A 271 13.94 5.17 4.32
C LEU A 271 15.32 4.80 4.85
N SER A 272 15.59 5.19 6.10
CA SER A 272 16.86 4.90 6.76
C SER A 272 16.94 3.43 7.23
N ARG A 273 18.16 2.96 7.55
CA ARG A 273 18.33 1.65 8.18
C ARG A 273 17.63 1.58 9.55
N ASP A 274 17.56 2.71 10.28
CA ASP A 274 16.88 2.81 11.57
C ASP A 274 15.37 2.59 11.43
N PHE A 275 14.74 3.11 10.38
CA PHE A 275 13.34 2.82 10.10
C PHE A 275 13.09 1.30 10.05
N PHE A 276 13.91 0.55 9.32
CA PHE A 276 13.76 -0.90 9.21
C PHE A 276 14.11 -1.64 10.52
N ALA A 277 15.00 -1.09 11.34
CA ALA A 277 15.25 -1.64 12.68
C ALA A 277 14.01 -1.52 13.57
N ARG A 278 13.33 -0.38 13.53
CA ARG A 278 12.05 -0.17 14.24
C ARG A 278 10.95 -1.09 13.71
N MET A 279 10.84 -1.28 12.41
CA MET A 279 9.89 -2.25 11.83
C MET A 279 10.15 -3.68 12.30
N ALA A 280 11.42 -4.08 12.38
CA ALA A 280 11.81 -5.39 12.90
C ALA A 280 11.43 -5.60 14.37
N GLN A 281 11.51 -4.54 15.17
CA GLN A 281 11.23 -4.57 16.60
C GLN A 281 9.72 -4.45 16.90
N ASP A 282 9.06 -3.44 16.30
CA ASP A 282 7.76 -2.96 16.75
C ASP A 282 6.60 -3.49 15.90
N LEU A 283 6.86 -3.86 14.64
CA LEU A 283 5.87 -4.41 13.69
C LEU A 283 6.41 -5.64 12.95
N PRO A 284 7.09 -6.59 13.61
CA PRO A 284 7.72 -7.73 12.91
C PRO A 284 6.73 -8.56 12.12
N GLY A 285 5.54 -8.83 12.66
CA GLY A 285 4.52 -9.67 12.04
C GLY A 285 3.99 -9.19 10.68
N HIS A 286 4.23 -7.94 10.33
CA HIS A 286 3.73 -7.36 9.08
C HIS A 286 4.72 -7.47 7.90
N TRP A 287 5.83 -8.21 8.03
CA TRP A 287 6.86 -8.28 6.99
C TRP A 287 7.18 -9.70 6.56
N VAL A 288 7.35 -9.87 5.23
CA VAL A 288 7.82 -11.12 4.62
C VAL A 288 8.94 -10.79 3.64
N LEU A 289 10.10 -11.43 3.84
CA LEU A 289 11.32 -11.22 3.06
C LEU A 289 11.60 -12.47 2.20
N PHE A 290 11.69 -12.27 0.90
CA PHE A 290 12.11 -13.26 -0.07
C PHE A 290 13.59 -13.03 -0.39
N VAL A 291 14.44 -13.97 -0.05
CA VAL A 291 15.89 -13.87 -0.25
C VAL A 291 16.33 -14.82 -1.37
N ALA A 292 16.92 -14.25 -2.42
CA ALA A 292 17.52 -15.01 -3.51
C ALA A 292 19.00 -15.28 -3.22
N ALA A 293 19.43 -16.53 -3.36
CA ALA A 293 20.82 -16.96 -3.16
C ALA A 293 21.28 -17.88 -4.29
N ARG A 294 22.57 -17.86 -4.59
CA ARG A 294 23.23 -18.75 -5.56
C ARG A 294 24.52 -19.28 -4.96
N GLY A 295 24.71 -20.61 -4.97
CA GLY A 295 25.87 -21.23 -4.36
C GLY A 295 26.06 -20.90 -2.87
N GLY A 296 24.97 -20.69 -2.13
CA GLY A 296 24.99 -20.30 -0.72
C GLY A 296 25.21 -18.79 -0.48
N GLN A 297 25.47 -17.99 -1.51
CA GLN A 297 25.64 -16.54 -1.37
C GLN A 297 24.32 -15.80 -1.68
N ARG A 298 23.87 -14.97 -0.75
CA ARG A 298 22.71 -14.10 -0.91
C ARG A 298 23.04 -12.98 -1.90
N MET A 299 22.17 -12.75 -2.88
CA MET A 299 22.43 -11.83 -3.99
C MET A 299 21.34 -10.82 -4.26
N ALA A 300 20.11 -11.09 -3.88
CA ALA A 300 18.98 -10.19 -4.07
C ALA A 300 17.87 -10.49 -3.05
N CYS A 301 16.95 -9.56 -2.87
CA CYS A 301 15.76 -9.80 -2.06
C CYS A 301 14.61 -8.89 -2.47
N SER A 302 13.39 -9.33 -2.13
CA SER A 302 12.20 -8.47 -2.12
C SER A 302 11.53 -8.54 -0.75
N LEU A 303 11.00 -7.41 -0.31
CA LEU A 303 10.27 -7.27 0.95
C LEU A 303 8.83 -6.88 0.64
N ILE A 304 7.89 -7.65 1.14
CA ILE A 304 6.46 -7.31 1.10
C ILE A 304 5.97 -7.01 2.51
N ALA A 305 4.93 -6.19 2.61
CA ALA A 305 4.17 -6.05 3.84
C ALA A 305 2.86 -6.87 3.74
N VAL A 306 2.25 -7.19 4.90
CA VAL A 306 0.95 -7.88 4.98
C VAL A 306 0.04 -7.21 5.98
N SER A 307 -1.26 -7.21 5.72
CA SER A 307 -2.25 -6.56 6.58
C SER A 307 -2.50 -7.29 7.91
N ALA A 308 -2.14 -8.57 8.01
CA ALA A 308 -2.26 -9.40 9.20
C ALA A 308 -0.91 -9.94 9.66
N ASP A 309 -0.83 -10.53 10.85
CA ASP A 309 0.40 -11.10 11.40
C ASP A 309 0.81 -12.37 10.64
N ALA A 310 1.98 -12.31 10.02
CA ALA A 310 2.59 -13.41 9.27
C ALA A 310 3.58 -14.25 10.11
N THR A 311 3.72 -13.95 11.40
CA THR A 311 4.62 -14.72 12.28
C THR A 311 4.14 -16.16 12.34
N PRO A 312 4.97 -17.16 11.95
CA PRO A 312 4.58 -18.56 12.07
C PRO A 312 4.32 -18.94 13.52
N ASP A 313 3.29 -19.75 13.73
CA ASP A 313 2.99 -20.31 15.05
C ASP A 313 4.15 -21.20 15.50
N PRO A 314 4.81 -20.90 16.65
CA PRO A 314 5.90 -21.73 17.15
C PRO A 314 5.48 -23.16 17.48
N ASP A 315 4.20 -23.36 17.86
CA ASP A 315 3.67 -24.68 18.25
C ASP A 315 3.30 -25.55 17.05
N ALA A 316 3.13 -24.95 15.85
CA ALA A 316 2.83 -25.70 14.65
C ALA A 316 3.95 -26.69 14.24
N ARG A 317 5.20 -26.49 14.69
CA ARG A 317 6.33 -27.39 14.43
C ARG A 317 6.29 -28.66 15.27
N HIS A 318 5.69 -28.64 16.45
CA HIS A 318 5.63 -29.80 17.34
C HIS A 318 4.55 -30.83 16.94
N ALA A 319 3.61 -30.45 16.06
CA ALA A 319 2.62 -31.40 15.53
C ALA A 319 3.21 -32.32 14.43
N GLU A 320 4.37 -32.02 13.86
CA GLU A 320 4.97 -32.79 12.76
C GLU A 320 6.04 -33.80 13.21
N GLU A 321 6.60 -33.67 14.42
CA GLU A 321 7.65 -34.58 14.92
C GLU A 321 7.11 -35.94 15.46
N GLY A 322 5.78 -36.12 15.52
CA GLY A 322 5.16 -37.30 16.11
C GLY A 322 4.99 -38.53 15.20
N THR A 323 5.27 -38.45 13.90
CA THR A 323 5.09 -39.57 12.95
C THR A 323 6.28 -39.69 11.98
N ALA A 324 7.37 -40.20 12.50
CA ALA A 324 8.49 -40.64 11.67
C ALA A 324 8.14 -42.00 10.98
N GLY A 325 7.81 -41.94 9.69
CA GLY A 325 7.68 -43.15 8.88
C GLY A 325 6.81 -42.96 7.65
N ALA A 326 7.32 -42.31 6.61
CA ALA A 326 7.11 -42.59 5.17
C ALA A 326 7.64 -41.44 4.33
N LEU A 327 8.40 -41.73 3.28
CA LEU A 327 8.80 -40.81 2.20
C LEU A 327 7.54 -40.32 1.44
N ALA A 328 6.86 -39.33 1.97
CA ALA A 328 5.79 -38.58 1.30
C ALA A 328 6.16 -37.09 1.31
N ALA A 329 5.86 -36.40 0.22
CA ALA A 329 6.06 -34.95 0.09
C ALA A 329 5.55 -34.24 1.34
N SER A 330 6.40 -33.40 1.94
CA SER A 330 6.08 -32.64 3.15
C SER A 330 4.72 -31.93 2.98
N PRO A 331 3.78 -32.09 3.92
CA PRO A 331 2.53 -31.34 3.88
C PRO A 331 2.84 -29.85 3.89
N PRO A 332 2.02 -29.02 3.23
CA PRO A 332 2.21 -27.57 3.26
C PRO A 332 2.15 -27.09 4.72
N PRO A 333 3.01 -26.13 5.11
CA PRO A 333 3.03 -25.62 6.48
C PRO A 333 1.62 -25.14 6.87
N THR A 334 1.17 -25.46 8.06
CA THR A 334 -0.13 -25.03 8.59
C THR A 334 -0.19 -23.51 8.53
N THR A 335 -1.00 -22.98 7.61
CA THR A 335 -1.17 -21.56 7.40
C THR A 335 -1.71 -20.91 8.67
N PRO A 336 -1.06 -19.88 9.25
CA PRO A 336 -1.65 -19.13 10.34
C PRO A 336 -3.05 -18.65 9.92
N THR A 337 -4.07 -18.99 10.69
CA THR A 337 -5.48 -18.64 10.39
C THR A 337 -5.64 -17.13 10.18
N ALA A 338 -4.79 -16.34 10.81
CA ALA A 338 -4.76 -14.87 10.70
C ALA A 338 -4.46 -14.34 9.28
N LEU A 339 -3.74 -15.09 8.43
CA LEU A 339 -3.41 -14.65 7.07
C LEU A 339 -4.51 -14.87 6.04
N ARG A 340 -5.49 -15.73 6.33
CA ARG A 340 -6.58 -15.99 5.39
C ARG A 340 -7.43 -14.75 5.17
N GLY A 341 -7.55 -14.35 3.90
CA GLY A 341 -8.27 -13.14 3.52
C GLY A 341 -7.49 -11.83 3.68
N ALA A 342 -6.25 -11.88 4.19
CA ALA A 342 -5.39 -10.70 4.30
C ALA A 342 -4.90 -10.22 2.92
N THR A 343 -4.40 -8.98 2.88
CA THR A 343 -3.79 -8.37 1.70
C THR A 343 -2.27 -8.28 1.89
N ALA A 344 -1.53 -8.61 0.84
CA ALA A 344 -0.10 -8.39 0.76
C ALA A 344 0.20 -7.15 -0.10
N TYR A 345 1.28 -6.46 0.22
CA TYR A 345 1.70 -5.21 -0.42
C TYR A 345 3.15 -5.35 -0.88
N GLY A 346 3.40 -5.33 -2.19
CA GLY A 346 4.75 -5.26 -2.76
C GLY A 346 5.40 -3.93 -2.41
N ARG A 347 6.55 -3.98 -1.71
CA ARG A 347 7.16 -2.75 -1.19
C ARG A 347 8.53 -2.46 -1.75
N TYR A 348 9.48 -3.33 -1.53
CA TYR A 348 10.89 -3.01 -1.80
C TYR A 348 11.59 -4.17 -2.48
N TRP A 349 12.54 -3.84 -3.34
CA TRP A 349 13.36 -4.76 -4.08
C TRP A 349 14.78 -4.23 -4.17
N GLY A 350 15.74 -5.14 -4.19
CA GLY A 350 17.11 -4.81 -4.57
C GLY A 350 17.92 -6.05 -4.89
N ALA A 351 18.94 -5.87 -5.71
CA ALA A 351 19.88 -6.92 -6.10
C ALA A 351 21.32 -6.39 -6.08
N LEU A 352 22.24 -7.21 -5.60
CA LEU A 352 23.69 -6.96 -5.65
C LEU A 352 24.32 -7.55 -6.93
N GLU A 353 23.61 -8.49 -7.56
CA GLU A 353 24.02 -9.12 -8.80
C GLU A 353 22.86 -9.16 -9.79
N ARG A 354 23.16 -8.98 -11.07
CA ARG A 354 22.16 -9.05 -12.13
C ARG A 354 21.97 -10.49 -12.61
N VAL A 355 20.73 -10.97 -12.55
CA VAL A 355 20.30 -12.22 -13.19
C VAL A 355 19.03 -11.94 -13.99
N ASP A 356 18.95 -12.46 -15.21
CA ASP A 356 17.78 -12.26 -16.06
C ASP A 356 16.52 -12.83 -15.42
N CYS A 357 15.44 -12.05 -15.45
CA CYS A 357 14.13 -12.37 -14.87
C CYS A 357 14.09 -12.44 -13.32
N LEU A 358 15.21 -12.23 -12.62
CA LEU A 358 15.25 -12.34 -11.16
C LEU A 358 14.30 -11.36 -10.48
N HIS A 359 14.21 -10.12 -10.96
CA HIS A 359 13.25 -9.14 -10.47
C HIS A 359 11.80 -9.67 -10.53
N PHE A 360 11.42 -10.31 -11.63
CA PHE A 360 10.06 -10.85 -11.77
C PHE A 360 9.80 -12.03 -10.85
N GLU A 361 10.78 -12.91 -10.69
CA GLU A 361 10.68 -14.04 -9.75
C GLU A 361 10.52 -13.53 -8.32
N ALA A 362 11.41 -12.63 -7.88
CA ALA A 362 11.44 -12.14 -6.50
C ALA A 362 10.27 -11.24 -6.14
N CYS A 363 9.81 -10.36 -7.06
CA CYS A 363 8.79 -9.35 -6.76
C CYS A 363 7.37 -9.80 -7.06
N TYR A 364 7.19 -10.84 -7.90
CA TYR A 364 5.86 -11.28 -8.31
C TYR A 364 5.64 -12.78 -8.10
N TYR A 365 6.48 -13.67 -8.67
CA TYR A 365 6.16 -15.09 -8.68
C TYR A 365 6.30 -15.74 -7.31
N GLN A 366 7.36 -15.44 -6.58
CA GLN A 366 7.54 -15.90 -5.21
C GLN A 366 6.47 -15.32 -4.26
N PRO A 367 6.20 -13.99 -4.24
CA PRO A 367 5.12 -13.43 -3.45
C PRO A 367 3.74 -13.98 -3.80
N LEU A 368 3.37 -14.11 -5.08
CA LEU A 368 2.08 -14.67 -5.47
C LEU A 368 1.92 -16.13 -5.07
N GLN A 369 2.96 -16.93 -5.26
CA GLN A 369 2.96 -18.32 -4.80
C GLN A 369 2.77 -18.41 -3.28
N TRP A 370 3.47 -17.56 -2.53
CA TRP A 370 3.34 -17.48 -1.07
C TRP A 370 1.93 -17.01 -0.67
N CYS A 371 1.36 -16.02 -1.33
CA CYS A 371 -0.01 -15.55 -1.08
C CYS A 371 -1.04 -16.65 -1.30
N ILE A 372 -0.91 -17.43 -2.38
CA ILE A 372 -1.80 -18.56 -2.65
C ILE A 372 -1.67 -19.62 -1.54
N GLN A 373 -0.45 -20.03 -1.19
CA GLN A 373 -0.17 -21.02 -0.16
C GLN A 373 -0.73 -20.64 1.21
N HIS A 374 -0.76 -19.32 1.53
CA HIS A 374 -1.23 -18.81 2.81
C HIS A 374 -2.67 -18.27 2.76
N GLY A 375 -3.38 -18.41 1.63
CA GLY A 375 -4.78 -18.05 1.49
C GLY A 375 -5.06 -16.54 1.57
N LEU A 376 -4.08 -15.69 1.24
CA LEU A 376 -4.30 -14.24 1.16
C LEU A 376 -5.29 -13.91 0.04
N ALA A 377 -6.09 -12.86 0.24
CA ALA A 377 -7.12 -12.46 -0.72
C ALA A 377 -6.55 -11.65 -1.89
N ALA A 378 -5.51 -10.86 -1.66
CA ALA A 378 -4.98 -9.93 -2.66
C ALA A 378 -3.48 -9.69 -2.50
N PHE A 379 -2.84 -9.26 -3.61
CA PHE A 379 -1.50 -8.71 -3.64
C PHE A 379 -1.49 -7.41 -4.44
N GLU A 380 -1.10 -6.33 -3.80
CA GLU A 380 -0.95 -5.00 -4.40
C GLU A 380 0.47 -4.80 -4.89
N GLY A 381 0.64 -4.64 -6.19
CA GLY A 381 1.96 -4.56 -6.83
C GLY A 381 2.68 -3.21 -6.67
N GLY A 382 2.14 -2.26 -5.89
CA GLY A 382 2.68 -0.90 -5.75
C GLY A 382 2.35 0.02 -6.94
N ALA A 383 2.80 1.28 -6.87
CA ALA A 383 2.58 2.28 -7.93
C ALA A 383 3.27 1.88 -9.24
N GLN A 384 2.67 2.26 -10.35
CA GLN A 384 3.16 2.18 -11.73
C GLN A 384 3.55 0.78 -12.28
N GLY A 385 3.48 0.61 -13.59
CA GLY A 385 4.05 -0.48 -14.34
C GLY A 385 3.06 -1.45 -14.98
N GLU A 386 2.67 -1.18 -16.23
CA GLU A 386 1.84 -2.07 -17.07
C GLU A 386 2.41 -3.49 -17.24
N HIS A 387 3.75 -3.63 -17.11
CA HIS A 387 4.40 -4.94 -17.15
C HIS A 387 3.86 -5.92 -16.09
N LYS A 388 3.20 -5.40 -15.04
CA LYS A 388 2.53 -6.19 -14.00
C LYS A 388 1.32 -6.96 -14.55
N MET A 389 0.63 -6.42 -15.56
CA MET A 389 -0.47 -7.13 -16.22
C MET A 389 -0.04 -8.47 -16.82
N ALA A 390 1.16 -8.53 -17.39
CA ALA A 390 1.69 -9.80 -17.91
C ALA A 390 1.78 -10.91 -16.83
N ARG A 391 1.67 -10.54 -15.55
CA ARG A 391 1.73 -11.40 -14.37
C ARG A 391 0.39 -11.47 -13.63
N ALA A 392 -0.68 -11.09 -14.32
CA ALA A 392 -2.06 -11.08 -13.85
C ALA A 392 -2.34 -10.16 -12.64
N LEU A 393 -1.54 -9.10 -12.45
CA LEU A 393 -1.97 -7.99 -11.65
C LEU A 393 -2.85 -7.10 -12.54
N LEU A 394 -4.15 -7.06 -12.23
CA LEU A 394 -5.14 -6.36 -13.04
C LEU A 394 -5.23 -4.88 -12.66
N PRO A 395 -5.66 -4.01 -13.59
CA PRO A 395 -5.79 -2.59 -13.31
C PRO A 395 -6.93 -2.34 -12.31
N VAL A 396 -6.63 -1.53 -11.30
CA VAL A 396 -7.57 -1.07 -10.27
C VAL A 396 -7.55 0.45 -10.26
N ALA A 397 -8.72 1.06 -10.33
CA ALA A 397 -8.87 2.51 -10.22
C ALA A 397 -8.45 2.97 -8.80
N THR A 398 -7.67 4.03 -8.75
CA THR A 398 -7.30 4.74 -7.52
C THR A 398 -7.64 6.21 -7.68
N ALA A 399 -7.72 6.95 -6.57
CA ALA A 399 -7.91 8.38 -6.66
C ALA A 399 -7.07 9.12 -5.62
N SER A 400 -6.77 10.37 -5.94
CA SER A 400 -6.35 11.41 -5.01
C SER A 400 -7.33 12.57 -5.07
N TYR A 401 -7.38 13.36 -4.00
CA TYR A 401 -8.27 14.51 -3.92
C TYR A 401 -7.50 15.77 -3.60
N HIS A 402 -7.93 16.88 -4.17
CA HIS A 402 -7.15 18.12 -4.18
C HIS A 402 -8.04 19.31 -3.88
N TRP A 403 -7.58 20.17 -3.00
CA TRP A 403 -8.12 21.50 -2.75
C TRP A 403 -7.03 22.55 -3.03
N LEU A 404 -7.36 23.61 -3.74
CA LEU A 404 -6.48 24.73 -4.04
C LEU A 404 -7.07 26.01 -3.47
N ALA A 405 -6.25 26.81 -2.77
CA ALA A 405 -6.69 28.01 -2.10
C ALA A 405 -7.03 29.15 -3.08
N HIS A 406 -6.30 29.24 -4.20
CA HIS A 406 -6.49 30.30 -5.18
C HIS A 406 -7.58 29.93 -6.20
N PRO A 407 -8.73 30.65 -6.27
CA PRO A 407 -9.88 30.25 -7.09
C PRO A 407 -9.55 30.03 -8.57
N ALA A 408 -8.81 30.97 -9.20
CA ALA A 408 -8.48 30.84 -10.62
C ALA A 408 -7.59 29.60 -10.93
N PHE A 409 -6.73 29.17 -9.98
CA PHE A 409 -5.98 27.93 -10.12
C PHE A 409 -6.86 26.71 -9.86
N ALA A 410 -7.78 26.79 -8.90
CA ALA A 410 -8.77 25.73 -8.67
C ALA A 410 -9.58 25.46 -9.94
N ASP A 411 -10.16 26.49 -10.55
CA ASP A 411 -10.91 26.39 -11.82
C ASP A 411 -10.06 25.82 -12.97
N ALA A 412 -8.79 26.21 -13.06
CA ALA A 412 -7.90 25.73 -14.11
C ALA A 412 -7.52 24.24 -13.91
N VAL A 413 -7.26 23.87 -12.65
CA VAL A 413 -6.95 22.48 -12.29
C VAL A 413 -8.18 21.58 -12.45
N GLU A 414 -9.37 22.03 -12.07
CA GLU A 414 -10.61 21.27 -12.25
C GLU A 414 -10.83 20.91 -13.73
N ARG A 415 -10.76 21.90 -14.65
CA ARG A 415 -10.84 21.63 -16.10
C ARG A 415 -9.71 20.75 -16.64
N PHE A 416 -8.53 20.77 -16.02
CA PHE A 416 -7.45 19.85 -16.36
C PHE A 416 -7.79 18.43 -15.92
N LEU A 417 -8.27 18.25 -14.68
CA LEU A 417 -8.60 16.95 -14.10
C LEU A 417 -9.80 16.29 -14.80
N GLU A 418 -10.79 17.05 -15.27
CA GLU A 418 -11.89 16.53 -16.09
C GLU A 418 -11.35 15.84 -17.35
N ARG A 419 -10.48 16.55 -18.10
CA ARG A 419 -9.88 15.99 -19.35
C ARG A 419 -8.92 14.83 -19.07
N GLU A 420 -8.13 14.89 -18.00
CA GLU A 420 -7.24 13.80 -17.57
C GLU A 420 -8.08 12.58 -17.17
N GLY A 421 -9.22 12.79 -16.50
CA GLY A 421 -10.15 11.76 -16.06
C GLY A 421 -10.77 10.99 -17.23
N GLU A 422 -11.20 11.69 -18.31
CA GLU A 422 -11.68 11.05 -19.54
C GLU A 422 -10.60 10.15 -20.17
N GLY A 423 -9.36 10.65 -20.25
CA GLY A 423 -8.23 9.88 -20.75
C GLY A 423 -7.93 8.66 -19.88
N MET A 424 -8.01 8.81 -18.55
CA MET A 424 -7.78 7.71 -17.60
C MET A 424 -8.89 6.64 -17.70
N ALA A 425 -10.14 7.02 -17.89
CA ALA A 425 -11.25 6.08 -18.07
C ALA A 425 -11.04 5.24 -19.33
N HIS A 426 -10.66 5.88 -20.44
CA HIS A 426 -10.34 5.19 -21.70
C HIS A 426 -9.14 4.22 -21.53
N TYR A 427 -8.07 4.69 -20.88
CA TYR A 427 -6.90 3.86 -20.58
C TYR A 427 -7.24 2.63 -19.74
N LEU A 428 -8.09 2.77 -18.72
CA LEU A 428 -8.58 1.64 -17.92
C LEU A 428 -9.35 0.62 -18.76
N GLN A 429 -10.21 1.08 -19.68
CA GLN A 429 -10.94 0.20 -20.59
C GLN A 429 -10.00 -0.56 -21.53
N GLU A 430 -8.99 0.10 -22.09
CA GLU A 430 -7.97 -0.56 -22.92
C GLU A 430 -7.19 -1.62 -22.13
N LEU A 431 -6.78 -1.31 -20.90
CA LEU A 431 -6.08 -2.27 -20.05
C LEU A 431 -6.96 -3.49 -19.72
N GLN A 432 -8.25 -3.29 -19.44
CA GLN A 432 -9.21 -4.37 -19.18
C GLN A 432 -9.41 -5.26 -20.41
N ALA A 433 -9.50 -4.67 -21.60
CA ALA A 433 -9.61 -5.41 -22.86
C ALA A 433 -8.37 -6.30 -23.14
N HIS A 434 -7.18 -5.91 -22.62
CA HIS A 434 -5.94 -6.67 -22.74
C HIS A 434 -5.67 -7.61 -21.54
N SER A 435 -6.74 -8.02 -20.83
CA SER A 435 -6.61 -8.92 -19.67
C SER A 435 -5.77 -10.16 -20.01
N PRO A 436 -4.81 -10.55 -19.15
CA PRO A 436 -4.00 -11.75 -19.34
C PRO A 436 -4.74 -13.04 -19.01
N LEU A 437 -5.95 -12.93 -18.42
CA LEU A 437 -6.80 -14.06 -18.06
C LEU A 437 -7.49 -14.63 -19.32
N ARG A 438 -7.86 -15.91 -19.24
CA ARG A 438 -8.68 -16.53 -20.28
C ARG A 438 -10.07 -15.89 -20.28
N HIS A 439 -10.59 -15.61 -21.45
CA HIS A 439 -12.02 -15.33 -21.56
C HIS A 439 -12.78 -16.60 -21.20
N SER A 440 -13.74 -16.50 -20.28
CA SER A 440 -14.71 -17.58 -20.07
C SER A 440 -15.38 -17.82 -21.39
N ALA A 441 -15.29 -19.03 -21.94
CA ALA A 441 -16.14 -19.42 -23.06
C ALA A 441 -17.58 -19.34 -22.53
N GLY A 442 -18.37 -18.40 -23.08
CA GLY A 442 -19.79 -18.25 -22.78
C GLY A 442 -20.58 -19.52 -23.16
#